data_5b483ae76f0c560813ebed4002a4aee2
#
_entry.id   5b483ae76f0c560813ebed4002a4aee2
#
_cell.length_a   1.000
_cell.length_b   1.000
_cell.length_c   1.000
_cell.angle_alpha   90.00
_cell.angle_beta   90.00
_cell.angle_gamma   90.00
#
_symmetry.space_group_name_H-M   'P 1'
#
loop_
_entity.id
_entity.type
_entity.pdbx_description
1 polymer ?
#
loop_
_entity_poly.entity_id
_entity_poly.type
_entity_poly.pdbx_seq_one_letter_code
_entity_poly.pdbx_strand_id
1 'polypeptide(L)'
;MTATAGRRGVSTPWELTRVDERISFVYLEKCLVHREDNAITAQDGEGVRYLPSATIGALLLGPGTRVTDGAMKLLGECGATVVWVGEYGVRFYAAGRALTRSSRLVEAQATEWANPQKRLAVARAMYRKRFPDLDVERYGRRQLLGHEGKRVQAAYRAEAERTGVPWHGRRYVPGDHDRSDTPNKAITSAAQCFYGVAHAVTAALGCSPALGFVHSGHERGFVMDIADLYKVEIGIPVAFEAAAQGDEDVDGVTRRLLRDHINRKGLLKRCVEDVKELLLGDPKAAVEEKDEVGLVGDRGLLLEAGHNYGYEVVW
;
A
#
# COMPACT_ATOMS: atom_id res chain seq x y z
N MET A 1 50.39 14.59 -15.88
CA MET A 1 49.08 15.21 -15.61
C MET A 1 48.09 14.05 -15.39
N THR A 2 47.91 13.65 -14.16
CA THR A 2 47.05 12.56 -13.74
C THR A 2 45.68 13.17 -13.34
N ALA A 3 44.66 12.88 -14.11
CA ALA A 3 43.29 13.31 -13.82
C ALA A 3 42.75 12.46 -12.65
N THR A 4 42.53 13.11 -11.52
CA THR A 4 41.83 12.56 -10.37
C THR A 4 40.35 12.39 -10.75
N ALA A 5 39.92 11.13 -10.89
CA ALA A 5 38.49 10.79 -11.00
C ALA A 5 37.80 11.18 -9.69
N GLY A 6 36.92 12.20 -9.76
CA GLY A 6 36.11 12.61 -8.63
C GLY A 6 35.23 11.46 -8.17
N ARG A 7 35.37 11.05 -6.91
CA ARG A 7 34.40 10.20 -6.22
C ARG A 7 33.04 10.90 -6.31
N ARG A 8 32.12 10.34 -7.08
CA ARG A 8 30.70 10.70 -6.96
C ARG A 8 30.29 10.41 -5.53
N GLY A 9 29.91 11.45 -4.80
CA GLY A 9 29.44 11.34 -3.44
C GLY A 9 28.33 10.29 -3.36
N VAL A 10 28.43 9.39 -2.39
CA VAL A 10 27.37 8.48 -2.03
C VAL A 10 26.23 9.38 -1.52
N SER A 11 25.09 9.40 -2.20
CA SER A 11 23.89 10.12 -1.72
C SER A 11 23.58 9.59 -0.32
N THR A 12 23.43 10.52 0.61
CA THR A 12 23.07 10.15 1.99
C THR A 12 21.61 9.67 2.00
N PRO A 13 21.22 8.79 2.93
CA PRO A 13 19.83 8.31 3.05
C PRO A 13 18.78 9.43 3.16
N TRP A 14 19.18 10.63 3.55
CA TRP A 14 18.35 11.83 3.69
C TRP A 14 18.00 12.53 2.36
N GLU A 15 18.73 12.25 1.29
CA GLU A 15 18.50 12.79 -0.06
C GLU A 15 17.53 11.92 -0.88
N LEU A 16 16.87 10.95 -0.22
CA LEU A 16 16.02 10.00 -0.90
C LEU A 16 14.66 10.59 -1.23
N THR A 17 14.19 10.24 -2.40
CA THR A 17 12.87 10.57 -2.95
C THR A 17 11.75 10.32 -1.96
N ARG A 18 10.80 11.24 -1.85
CA ARG A 18 9.61 11.08 -1.00
C ARG A 18 8.77 9.87 -1.43
N VAL A 19 7.92 9.36 -0.53
CA VAL A 19 7.04 8.20 -0.82
C VAL A 19 6.23 8.39 -2.10
N ASP A 20 5.73 9.59 -2.33
CA ASP A 20 4.93 9.97 -3.49
C ASP A 20 5.70 10.07 -4.80
N GLU A 21 7.03 10.18 -4.74
CA GLU A 21 7.92 10.22 -5.90
C GLU A 21 8.51 8.85 -6.24
N ARG A 22 8.35 7.86 -5.37
CA ARG A 22 8.85 6.49 -5.58
C ARG A 22 7.91 5.71 -6.47
N ILE A 23 8.43 5.23 -7.58
CA ILE A 23 7.61 4.64 -8.66
C ILE A 23 7.41 3.14 -8.48
N SER A 24 8.24 2.46 -7.70
CA SER A 24 8.39 1.01 -7.85
C SER A 24 7.78 0.23 -6.70
N PHE A 25 6.70 -0.39 -7.00
CA PHE A 25 6.18 -1.58 -6.36
C PHE A 25 6.84 -2.80 -7.01
N VAL A 26 7.66 -3.52 -6.25
CA VAL A 26 8.43 -4.66 -6.75
C VAL A 26 7.96 -5.93 -6.04
N TYR A 27 7.62 -6.95 -6.80
CA TYR A 27 7.35 -8.29 -6.28
C TYR A 27 8.50 -9.23 -6.64
N LEU A 28 8.99 -9.94 -5.66
CA LEU A 28 10.04 -10.96 -5.80
C LEU A 28 9.59 -12.27 -5.17
N GLU A 29 9.87 -13.38 -5.85
CA GLU A 29 9.66 -14.73 -5.31
C GLU A 29 10.79 -15.67 -5.74
N LYS A 30 10.99 -16.75 -4.97
CA LYS A 30 11.95 -17.82 -5.29
C LYS A 30 13.38 -17.33 -5.59
N CYS A 31 13.81 -16.26 -4.90
CA CYS A 31 15.11 -15.65 -5.10
C CYS A 31 15.83 -15.35 -3.78
N LEU A 32 17.10 -15.03 -3.87
CA LEU A 32 17.89 -14.47 -2.80
C LEU A 32 17.99 -12.96 -2.99
N VAL A 33 17.48 -12.20 -2.01
CA VAL A 33 17.61 -10.75 -1.96
C VAL A 33 18.80 -10.41 -1.09
N HIS A 34 19.80 -9.76 -1.66
CA HIS A 34 20.98 -9.35 -0.95
C HIS A 34 21.43 -7.94 -1.35
N ARG A 35 22.36 -7.38 -0.57
CA ARG A 35 22.98 -6.10 -0.86
C ARG A 35 24.25 -6.34 -1.65
N GLU A 36 24.41 -5.61 -2.74
CA GLU A 36 25.67 -5.50 -3.46
C GLU A 36 25.96 -4.02 -3.65
N ASP A 37 27.04 -3.54 -3.05
CA ASP A 37 27.37 -2.12 -2.91
C ASP A 37 26.19 -1.33 -2.30
N ASN A 38 25.61 -0.39 -3.06
CA ASN A 38 24.46 0.40 -2.65
C ASN A 38 23.16 0.01 -3.39
N ALA A 39 23.11 -1.18 -3.96
CA ALA A 39 21.93 -1.72 -4.64
C ALA A 39 21.37 -2.94 -3.91
N ILE A 40 20.09 -3.14 -4.07
CA ILE A 40 19.44 -4.41 -3.76
C ILE A 40 19.53 -5.29 -4.99
N THR A 41 19.98 -6.51 -4.81
CA THR A 41 20.03 -7.51 -5.87
C THR A 41 19.08 -8.66 -5.56
N ALA A 42 18.42 -9.16 -6.59
CA ALA A 42 17.62 -10.38 -6.55
C ALA A 42 18.27 -11.42 -7.45
N GLN A 43 18.72 -12.50 -6.83
CA GLN A 43 19.38 -13.63 -7.50
C GLN A 43 18.46 -14.84 -7.52
N ASP A 44 18.24 -15.40 -8.69
CA ASP A 44 17.48 -16.63 -8.91
C ASP A 44 18.20 -17.54 -9.92
N GLY A 45 17.53 -18.60 -10.40
CA GLY A 45 18.09 -19.53 -11.40
C GLY A 45 18.32 -18.92 -12.79
N GLU A 46 17.74 -17.75 -13.07
CA GLU A 46 17.86 -17.04 -14.35
C GLU A 46 18.98 -15.99 -14.33
N GLY A 47 19.46 -15.60 -13.14
CA GLY A 47 20.55 -14.64 -13.00
C GLY A 47 20.38 -13.65 -11.84
N VAL A 48 21.09 -12.53 -11.95
CA VAL A 48 21.07 -11.45 -10.96
C VAL A 48 20.41 -10.21 -11.56
N ARG A 49 19.42 -9.67 -10.84
CA ARG A 49 18.72 -8.43 -11.19
C ARG A 49 19.05 -7.36 -10.17
N TYR A 50 19.46 -6.19 -10.63
CA TYR A 50 19.77 -5.04 -9.79
C TYR A 50 18.53 -4.15 -9.63
N LEU A 51 18.20 -3.84 -8.40
CA LEU A 51 17.06 -2.99 -8.03
C LEU A 51 17.60 -1.71 -7.36
N PRO A 52 17.41 -0.54 -7.97
CA PRO A 52 17.82 0.71 -7.35
C PRO A 52 17.03 0.95 -6.06
N SER A 53 17.67 0.82 -4.90
CA SER A 53 17.03 0.88 -3.58
C SER A 53 16.27 2.19 -3.34
N ALA A 54 16.80 3.31 -3.86
CA ALA A 54 16.19 4.64 -3.73
C ALA A 54 14.84 4.81 -4.45
N THR A 55 14.55 3.96 -5.44
CA THR A 55 13.29 4.02 -6.21
C THR A 55 12.23 3.05 -5.74
N ILE A 56 12.56 2.17 -4.78
CA ILE A 56 11.62 1.19 -4.24
C ILE A 56 10.75 1.86 -3.17
N GLY A 57 9.47 2.02 -3.45
CA GLY A 57 8.47 2.42 -2.46
C GLY A 57 8.04 1.24 -1.59
N ALA A 58 7.75 0.10 -2.22
CA ALA A 58 7.42 -1.14 -1.53
C ALA A 58 8.02 -2.36 -2.21
N LEU A 59 8.66 -3.23 -1.41
CA LEU A 59 9.18 -4.51 -1.82
C LEU A 59 8.30 -5.63 -1.25
N LEU A 60 7.64 -6.38 -2.12
CA LEU A 60 6.84 -7.54 -1.76
C LEU A 60 7.68 -8.80 -1.92
N LEU A 61 7.79 -9.53 -0.83
CA LEU A 61 8.52 -10.78 -0.74
C LEU A 61 7.54 -11.95 -0.76
N GLY A 62 7.49 -12.65 -1.87
CA GLY A 62 6.68 -13.85 -2.08
C GLY A 62 7.36 -15.11 -1.57
N PRO A 63 6.71 -16.29 -1.76
CA PRO A 63 7.21 -17.58 -1.31
C PRO A 63 8.60 -17.90 -1.86
N GLY A 64 9.41 -18.58 -1.03
CA GLY A 64 10.77 -19.01 -1.42
C GLY A 64 11.79 -17.88 -1.49
N THR A 65 11.43 -16.65 -1.14
CA THR A 65 12.36 -15.53 -1.09
C THR A 65 13.16 -15.58 0.21
N ARG A 66 14.47 -15.41 0.10
CA ARG A 66 15.41 -15.25 1.21
C ARG A 66 15.95 -13.83 1.19
N VAL A 67 16.09 -13.21 2.35
CA VAL A 67 16.59 -11.83 2.46
C VAL A 67 17.75 -11.80 3.44
N THR A 68 18.86 -11.19 3.04
CA THR A 68 20.01 -11.00 3.93
C THR A 68 19.82 -9.80 4.86
N ASP A 69 20.50 -9.80 6.00
CA ASP A 69 20.53 -8.67 6.94
C ASP A 69 21.00 -7.38 6.27
N GLY A 70 22.05 -7.47 5.43
CA GLY A 70 22.55 -6.33 4.66
C GLY A 70 21.52 -5.71 3.71
N ALA A 71 20.68 -6.55 3.09
CA ALA A 71 19.57 -6.07 2.26
C ALA A 71 18.48 -5.39 3.10
N MET A 72 18.09 -5.99 4.22
CA MET A 72 17.10 -5.41 5.14
C MET A 72 17.58 -4.08 5.71
N LYS A 73 18.87 -3.98 6.08
CA LYS A 73 19.47 -2.73 6.54
C LYS A 73 19.40 -1.65 5.46
N LEU A 74 19.81 -1.94 4.22
CA LEU A 74 19.76 -0.99 3.11
C LEU A 74 18.30 -0.57 2.79
N LEU A 75 17.35 -1.51 2.76
CA LEU A 75 15.93 -1.22 2.56
C LEU A 75 15.39 -0.31 3.66
N GLY A 76 15.77 -0.56 4.92
CA GLY A 76 15.42 0.28 6.06
C GLY A 76 16.03 1.69 6.01
N GLU A 77 17.31 1.79 5.60
CA GLU A 77 18.01 3.06 5.39
C GLU A 77 17.38 3.88 4.26
N CYS A 78 17.00 3.20 3.17
CA CYS A 78 16.28 3.84 2.07
C CYS A 78 14.79 4.09 2.36
N GLY A 79 14.27 3.65 3.51
CA GLY A 79 12.89 3.80 3.88
C GLY A 79 11.92 3.02 2.98
N ALA A 80 12.36 1.97 2.31
CA ALA A 80 11.48 1.09 1.55
C ALA A 80 10.61 0.27 2.52
N THR A 81 9.32 0.23 2.27
CA THR A 81 8.40 -0.64 3.01
C THR A 81 8.55 -2.07 2.49
N VAL A 82 8.89 -3.01 3.39
CA VAL A 82 8.98 -4.42 3.05
C VAL A 82 7.70 -5.12 3.47
N VAL A 83 7.12 -5.90 2.56
CA VAL A 83 5.87 -6.61 2.80
C VAL A 83 6.06 -8.08 2.47
N TRP A 84 5.84 -8.96 3.44
CA TRP A 84 5.79 -10.40 3.21
C TRP A 84 4.39 -10.81 2.76
N VAL A 85 4.35 -11.49 1.62
CA VAL A 85 3.10 -11.88 0.97
C VAL A 85 3.12 -13.35 0.58
N GLY A 86 1.94 -13.93 0.40
CA GLY A 86 1.79 -15.27 -0.18
C GLY A 86 2.07 -15.29 -1.67
N GLU A 87 1.93 -16.45 -2.24
CA GLU A 87 2.08 -16.68 -3.67
C GLU A 87 1.27 -15.64 -4.46
N TYR A 88 1.91 -15.03 -5.42
CA TYR A 88 1.33 -13.99 -6.27
C TYR A 88 0.78 -12.76 -5.52
N GLY A 89 1.21 -12.49 -4.29
CA GLY A 89 0.67 -11.41 -3.49
C GLY A 89 -0.71 -11.67 -2.90
N VAL A 90 -1.24 -12.89 -3.00
CA VAL A 90 -2.62 -13.24 -2.63
C VAL A 90 -2.88 -13.17 -1.11
N ARG A 91 -1.85 -13.24 -0.29
CA ARG A 91 -1.96 -13.15 1.18
C ARG A 91 -0.96 -12.16 1.71
N PHE A 92 -1.40 -11.31 2.62
CA PHE A 92 -0.53 -10.47 3.43
C PHE A 92 -0.13 -11.23 4.70
N TYR A 93 1.15 -11.21 5.04
CA TYR A 93 1.66 -11.83 6.26
C TYR A 93 2.22 -10.80 7.24
N ALA A 94 3.07 -9.89 6.79
CA ALA A 94 3.72 -8.90 7.64
C ALA A 94 4.19 -7.70 6.81
N ALA A 95 4.38 -6.56 7.47
CA ALA A 95 5.07 -5.40 6.91
C ALA A 95 6.18 -4.93 7.84
N GLY A 96 7.19 -4.30 7.25
CA GLY A 96 8.30 -3.70 7.97
C GLY A 96 8.08 -2.24 8.32
N ARG A 97 9.18 -1.51 8.42
CA ARG A 97 9.28 -0.15 8.96
C ARG A 97 8.51 0.88 8.12
N ALA A 98 7.92 1.89 8.80
CA ALA A 98 7.39 3.09 8.16
C ALA A 98 8.51 3.96 7.56
N LEU A 99 8.24 4.62 6.43
CA LEU A 99 9.14 5.59 5.81
C LEU A 99 9.12 6.92 6.56
N THR A 100 7.94 7.36 6.99
CA THR A 100 7.78 8.62 7.74
C THR A 100 8.23 8.50 9.18
N ARG A 101 8.83 9.57 9.71
CA ARG A 101 9.12 9.75 11.14
C ARG A 101 8.05 10.60 11.84
N SER A 102 7.12 11.16 11.10
CA SER A 102 6.05 12.02 11.62
C SER A 102 4.86 11.20 12.12
N SER A 103 4.36 11.53 13.31
CA SER A 103 3.11 10.96 13.86
C SER A 103 1.84 11.67 13.37
N ARG A 104 1.97 12.77 12.62
CA ARG A 104 0.86 13.66 12.23
C ARG A 104 -0.34 12.92 11.61
N LEU A 105 -0.07 11.98 10.70
CA LEU A 105 -1.14 11.24 10.02
C LEU A 105 -1.84 10.23 10.93
N VAL A 106 -1.11 9.51 11.78
CA VAL A 106 -1.74 8.58 12.72
C VAL A 106 -2.51 9.31 13.82
N GLU A 107 -2.06 10.47 14.24
CA GLU A 107 -2.79 11.32 15.21
C GLU A 107 -4.07 11.87 14.59
N ALA A 108 -4.02 12.35 13.35
CA ALA A 108 -5.21 12.75 12.60
C ALA A 108 -6.16 11.56 12.41
N GLN A 109 -5.65 10.41 11.98
CA GLN A 109 -6.44 9.19 11.82
C GLN A 109 -7.15 8.80 13.12
N ALA A 110 -6.45 8.80 14.25
CA ALA A 110 -7.02 8.49 15.55
C ALA A 110 -8.11 9.49 15.96
N THR A 111 -7.86 10.78 15.74
CA THR A 111 -8.79 11.87 16.04
C THR A 111 -10.08 11.75 15.23
N GLU A 112 -9.96 11.54 13.92
CA GLU A 112 -11.11 11.37 13.03
C GLU A 112 -11.86 10.06 13.32
N TRP A 113 -11.14 9.00 13.66
CA TRP A 113 -11.73 7.70 13.97
C TRP A 113 -12.47 7.66 15.30
N ALA A 114 -11.96 8.32 16.35
CA ALA A 114 -12.53 8.29 17.70
C ALA A 114 -13.89 9.01 17.79
N ASN A 115 -14.13 9.99 16.93
CA ASN A 115 -15.39 10.73 16.90
C ASN A 115 -16.36 10.13 15.87
N PRO A 116 -17.57 9.65 16.27
CA PRO A 116 -18.50 9.00 15.36
C PRO A 116 -18.95 9.87 14.18
N GLN A 117 -19.09 11.20 14.38
CA GLN A 117 -19.52 12.13 13.33
C GLN A 117 -18.38 12.35 12.32
N LYS A 118 -17.16 12.57 12.80
CA LYS A 118 -15.97 12.71 11.95
C LYS A 118 -15.68 11.42 11.20
N ARG A 119 -15.80 10.28 11.87
CA ARG A 119 -15.66 8.97 11.25
C ARG A 119 -16.63 8.76 10.10
N LEU A 120 -17.90 9.17 10.26
CA LEU A 120 -18.88 9.12 9.18
C LEU A 120 -18.52 10.09 8.05
N ALA A 121 -18.01 11.27 8.37
CA ALA A 121 -17.56 12.24 7.37
C ALA A 121 -16.42 11.69 6.49
N VAL A 122 -15.41 11.06 7.10
CA VAL A 122 -14.33 10.40 6.35
C VAL A 122 -14.89 9.24 5.52
N ALA A 123 -15.77 8.40 6.07
CA ALA A 123 -16.43 7.34 5.31
C ALA A 123 -17.18 7.89 4.10
N ARG A 124 -17.96 8.97 4.25
CA ARG A 124 -18.63 9.65 3.12
C ARG A 124 -17.64 10.16 2.08
N ALA A 125 -16.51 10.74 2.51
CA ALA A 125 -15.45 11.18 1.59
C ALA A 125 -14.88 10.01 0.78
N MET A 126 -14.67 8.85 1.39
CA MET A 126 -14.26 7.62 0.70
C MET A 126 -15.31 7.17 -0.33
N TYR A 127 -16.58 7.20 0.01
CA TYR A 127 -17.65 6.85 -0.92
C TYR A 127 -17.79 7.85 -2.07
N ARG A 128 -17.57 9.13 -1.82
CA ARG A 128 -17.56 10.17 -2.87
C ARG A 128 -16.44 9.95 -3.88
N LYS A 129 -15.25 9.55 -3.41
CA LYS A 129 -14.13 9.19 -4.29
C LYS A 129 -14.44 7.94 -5.15
N ARG A 130 -15.12 6.95 -4.57
CA ARG A 130 -15.49 5.70 -5.28
C ARG A 130 -16.67 5.87 -6.24
N PHE A 131 -17.62 6.72 -5.90
CA PHE A 131 -18.89 6.91 -6.59
C PHE A 131 -19.25 8.40 -6.67
N PRO A 132 -18.60 9.15 -7.58
CA PRO A 132 -18.74 10.61 -7.65
C PRO A 132 -20.17 11.11 -7.92
N ASP A 133 -21.01 10.26 -8.53
CA ASP A 133 -22.41 10.53 -8.83
C ASP A 133 -23.38 10.24 -7.67
N LEU A 134 -22.88 9.71 -6.54
CA LEU A 134 -23.69 9.39 -5.37
C LEU A 134 -23.77 10.59 -4.41
N ASP A 135 -24.97 11.05 -4.10
CA ASP A 135 -25.19 12.05 -3.04
C ASP A 135 -25.01 11.40 -1.66
N VAL A 136 -23.73 11.35 -1.21
CA VAL A 136 -23.34 10.66 0.03
C VAL A 136 -23.80 11.36 1.30
N GLU A 137 -24.11 12.67 1.23
CA GLU A 137 -24.42 13.49 2.41
C GLU A 137 -25.73 13.08 3.12
N ARG A 138 -26.66 12.50 2.36
CA ARG A 138 -27.96 12.05 2.87
C ARG A 138 -27.90 10.68 3.55
N TYR A 139 -26.81 9.93 3.41
CA TYR A 139 -26.76 8.53 3.80
C TYR A 139 -25.95 8.31 5.07
N GLY A 140 -26.52 7.52 5.99
CA GLY A 140 -25.78 6.90 7.06
C GLY A 140 -24.97 5.70 6.59
N ARG A 141 -24.08 5.20 7.44
CA ARG A 141 -23.14 4.10 7.11
C ARG A 141 -23.83 2.87 6.51
N ARG A 142 -24.97 2.41 7.09
CA ARG A 142 -25.70 1.24 6.60
C ARG A 142 -26.24 1.43 5.18
N GLN A 143 -26.71 2.64 4.88
CA GLN A 143 -27.22 2.98 3.55
C GLN A 143 -26.08 3.04 2.52
N LEU A 144 -24.93 3.63 2.88
CA LEU A 144 -23.73 3.65 2.04
C LEU A 144 -23.28 2.25 1.65
N LEU A 145 -23.23 1.32 2.62
CA LEU A 145 -22.92 -0.11 2.35
C LEU A 145 -23.92 -0.76 1.38
N GLY A 146 -25.22 -0.43 1.51
CA GLY A 146 -26.24 -0.91 0.58
C GLY A 146 -26.06 -0.39 -0.85
N HIS A 147 -25.71 0.88 -1.01
CA HIS A 147 -25.40 1.49 -2.31
C HIS A 147 -24.15 0.90 -2.92
N GLU A 148 -23.12 0.68 -2.11
CA GLU A 148 -21.89 0.01 -2.53
C GLU A 148 -22.16 -1.37 -3.12
N GLY A 149 -22.87 -2.22 -2.39
CA GLY A 149 -23.17 -3.58 -2.84
C GLY A 149 -23.85 -3.60 -4.21
N LYS A 150 -24.84 -2.71 -4.43
CA LYS A 150 -25.53 -2.60 -5.73
C LYS A 150 -24.59 -2.16 -6.84
N ARG A 151 -23.72 -1.17 -6.59
CA ARG A 151 -22.80 -0.61 -7.58
C ARG A 151 -21.68 -1.59 -7.94
N VAL A 152 -21.13 -2.28 -6.96
CA VAL A 152 -20.12 -3.33 -7.18
C VAL A 152 -20.71 -4.47 -8.00
N GLN A 153 -21.95 -4.90 -7.70
CA GLN A 153 -22.63 -5.92 -8.52
C GLN A 153 -22.89 -5.46 -9.95
N ALA A 154 -23.26 -4.19 -10.14
CA ALA A 154 -23.44 -3.62 -11.48
C ALA A 154 -22.12 -3.58 -12.24
N ALA A 155 -21.02 -3.20 -11.58
CA ALA A 155 -19.67 -3.21 -12.18
C ALA A 155 -19.25 -4.62 -12.63
N TYR A 156 -19.48 -5.64 -11.81
CA TYR A 156 -19.20 -7.03 -12.19
C TYR A 156 -19.97 -7.45 -13.46
N ARG A 157 -21.27 -7.10 -13.55
CA ARG A 157 -22.08 -7.43 -14.73
C ARG A 157 -21.61 -6.69 -15.97
N ALA A 158 -21.33 -5.39 -15.85
CA ALA A 158 -20.84 -4.58 -16.95
C ALA A 158 -19.50 -5.10 -17.49
N GLU A 159 -18.57 -5.49 -16.62
CA GLU A 159 -17.29 -6.03 -17.04
C GLU A 159 -17.41 -7.45 -17.62
N ALA A 160 -18.30 -8.28 -17.10
CA ALA A 160 -18.62 -9.57 -17.67
C ALA A 160 -19.16 -9.44 -19.11
N GLU A 161 -20.08 -8.50 -19.33
CA GLU A 161 -20.63 -8.21 -20.66
C GLU A 161 -19.55 -7.64 -21.61
N ARG A 162 -18.74 -6.68 -21.13
CA ARG A 162 -17.66 -6.07 -21.93
C ARG A 162 -16.61 -7.09 -22.39
N THR A 163 -16.28 -8.05 -21.52
CA THR A 163 -15.20 -9.02 -21.78
C THR A 163 -15.69 -10.35 -22.35
N GLY A 164 -17.01 -10.59 -22.33
CA GLY A 164 -17.59 -11.87 -22.71
C GLY A 164 -17.35 -13.01 -21.71
N VAL A 165 -16.87 -12.69 -20.50
CA VAL A 165 -16.59 -13.68 -19.46
C VAL A 165 -17.88 -14.09 -18.75
N PRO A 166 -18.22 -15.39 -18.66
CA PRO A 166 -19.39 -15.84 -17.90
C PRO A 166 -19.33 -15.41 -16.43
N TRP A 167 -20.41 -14.80 -15.93
CA TRP A 167 -20.49 -14.33 -14.54
C TRP A 167 -21.70 -14.91 -13.81
N HIS A 168 -21.43 -15.70 -12.79
CA HIS A 168 -22.47 -16.37 -11.97
C HIS A 168 -22.58 -15.83 -10.54
N GLY A 169 -21.99 -14.64 -10.32
CA GLY A 169 -21.97 -13.98 -9.04
C GLY A 169 -20.65 -14.15 -8.28
N ARG A 170 -20.44 -13.29 -7.27
CA ARG A 170 -19.24 -13.36 -6.41
C ARG A 170 -19.35 -14.57 -5.50
N ARG A 171 -18.46 -15.53 -5.69
CA ARG A 171 -18.29 -16.72 -4.85
C ARG A 171 -16.89 -16.72 -4.27
N TYR A 172 -16.80 -16.56 -2.97
CA TYR A 172 -15.55 -16.64 -2.24
C TYR A 172 -15.64 -17.74 -1.18
N VAL A 173 -14.78 -18.73 -1.29
CA VAL A 173 -14.64 -19.81 -0.30
C VAL A 173 -13.31 -19.59 0.42
N PRO A 174 -13.33 -19.19 1.71
CA PRO A 174 -12.09 -19.02 2.47
C PRO A 174 -11.28 -20.31 2.48
N GLY A 175 -10.00 -20.23 2.08
CA GLY A 175 -9.08 -21.38 2.09
C GLY A 175 -9.18 -22.32 0.88
N ASP A 176 -10.13 -22.12 -0.04
CA ASP A 176 -10.31 -22.97 -1.21
C ASP A 176 -10.36 -22.12 -2.50
N HIS A 177 -9.20 -21.55 -2.83
CA HIS A 177 -9.05 -20.72 -4.03
C HIS A 177 -9.25 -21.51 -5.32
N ASP A 178 -8.81 -22.77 -5.33
CA ASP A 178 -8.81 -23.62 -6.53
C ASP A 178 -10.21 -24.00 -7.01
N ARG A 179 -11.20 -24.03 -6.10
CA ARG A 179 -12.60 -24.28 -6.45
C ARG A 179 -13.36 -23.07 -6.98
N SER A 180 -12.77 -21.91 -6.96
CA SER A 180 -13.38 -20.71 -7.54
C SER A 180 -13.30 -20.76 -9.08
N ASP A 181 -14.32 -20.23 -9.75
CA ASP A 181 -14.26 -20.01 -11.20
C ASP A 181 -13.24 -18.93 -11.54
N THR A 182 -12.79 -18.90 -12.79
CA THR A 182 -11.75 -18.02 -13.29
C THR A 182 -11.95 -16.53 -12.93
N PRO A 183 -13.14 -15.91 -13.14
CA PRO A 183 -13.32 -14.52 -12.76
C PRO A 183 -13.28 -14.31 -11.25
N ASN A 184 -13.74 -15.26 -10.43
CA ASN A 184 -13.66 -15.16 -8.99
C ASN A 184 -12.23 -15.30 -8.46
N LYS A 185 -11.39 -16.16 -9.07
CA LYS A 185 -9.94 -16.21 -8.82
C LYS A 185 -9.29 -14.88 -9.14
N ALA A 186 -9.50 -14.35 -10.36
CA ALA A 186 -8.95 -13.07 -10.78
C ALA A 186 -9.35 -11.90 -9.86
N ILE A 187 -10.63 -11.81 -9.48
CA ILE A 187 -11.11 -10.77 -8.55
C ILE A 187 -10.44 -10.90 -7.17
N THR A 188 -10.26 -12.13 -6.69
CA THR A 188 -9.58 -12.36 -5.41
C THR A 188 -8.11 -11.95 -5.49
N SER A 189 -7.43 -12.33 -6.57
CA SER A 189 -6.04 -11.96 -6.84
C SER A 189 -5.87 -10.44 -6.93
N ALA A 190 -6.76 -9.76 -7.67
CA ALA A 190 -6.78 -8.32 -7.77
C ALA A 190 -6.96 -7.64 -6.40
N ALA A 191 -7.91 -8.10 -5.60
CA ALA A 191 -8.15 -7.55 -4.26
C ALA A 191 -6.92 -7.69 -3.35
N GLN A 192 -6.24 -8.85 -3.39
CA GLN A 192 -5.03 -9.08 -2.59
C GLN A 192 -3.87 -8.17 -3.02
N CYS A 193 -3.71 -7.91 -4.32
CA CYS A 193 -2.72 -6.95 -4.80
C CYS A 193 -3.00 -5.53 -4.26
N PHE A 194 -4.27 -5.09 -4.29
CA PHE A 194 -4.63 -3.79 -3.72
C PHE A 194 -4.42 -3.74 -2.21
N TYR A 195 -4.70 -4.83 -1.48
CA TYR A 195 -4.37 -4.89 -0.04
C TYR A 195 -2.87 -4.75 0.21
N GLY A 196 -2.03 -5.35 -0.63
CA GLY A 196 -0.58 -5.17 -0.56
C GLY A 196 -0.16 -3.71 -0.75
N VAL A 197 -0.66 -3.07 -1.82
CA VAL A 197 -0.39 -1.65 -2.12
C VAL A 197 -0.89 -0.73 -1.00
N ALA A 198 -2.15 -0.88 -0.62
CA ALA A 198 -2.76 -0.07 0.43
C ALA A 198 -2.04 -0.25 1.77
N HIS A 199 -1.60 -1.47 2.10
CA HIS A 199 -0.83 -1.73 3.31
C HIS A 199 0.55 -1.08 3.25
N ALA A 200 1.24 -1.17 2.13
CA ALA A 200 2.52 -0.53 1.92
C ALA A 200 2.43 1.00 2.11
N VAL A 201 1.41 1.63 1.52
CA VAL A 201 1.17 3.07 1.69
C VAL A 201 0.79 3.40 3.13
N THR A 202 -0.12 2.64 3.75
CA THR A 202 -0.52 2.83 5.15
C THR A 202 0.68 2.77 6.09
N ALA A 203 1.53 1.76 5.94
CA ALA A 203 2.73 1.58 6.75
C ALA A 203 3.77 2.68 6.48
N ALA A 204 4.00 3.03 5.21
CA ALA A 204 4.94 4.07 4.82
C ALA A 204 4.56 5.46 5.37
N LEU A 205 3.26 5.74 5.46
CA LEU A 205 2.73 6.97 6.03
C LEU A 205 2.60 6.94 7.57
N GLY A 206 2.96 5.84 8.22
CA GLY A 206 2.87 5.67 9.66
C GLY A 206 1.43 5.56 10.20
N CYS A 207 0.44 5.35 9.32
CA CYS A 207 -0.95 5.16 9.70
C CYS A 207 -1.18 3.78 10.34
N SER A 208 -2.19 3.68 11.20
CA SER A 208 -2.63 2.39 11.74
C SER A 208 -3.43 1.60 10.71
N PRO A 209 -3.06 0.35 10.38
CA PRO A 209 -3.84 -0.48 9.47
C PRO A 209 -5.22 -0.86 10.03
N ALA A 210 -5.41 -0.82 11.35
CA ALA A 210 -6.62 -1.27 12.03
C ALA A 210 -7.71 -0.20 12.19
N LEU A 211 -7.35 1.10 12.16
CA LEU A 211 -8.31 2.20 12.37
C LEU A 211 -9.08 2.54 11.08
N GLY A 212 -9.89 1.59 10.60
CA GLY A 212 -10.74 1.77 9.42
C GLY A 212 -12.01 2.58 9.70
N PHE A 213 -12.46 3.34 8.72
CA PHE A 213 -13.63 4.21 8.79
C PHE A 213 -14.90 3.51 8.30
N VAL A 214 -14.77 2.66 7.28
CA VAL A 214 -15.84 1.81 6.75
C VAL A 214 -15.75 0.42 7.35
N HIS A 215 -14.61 -0.25 7.21
CA HIS A 215 -14.33 -1.53 7.82
C HIS A 215 -13.84 -1.35 9.27
N SER A 216 -14.42 -2.05 10.21
CA SER A 216 -14.07 -1.96 11.63
C SER A 216 -14.07 -3.31 12.32
N GLY A 217 -13.26 -3.45 13.39
CA GLY A 217 -13.13 -4.69 14.12
C GLY A 217 -12.21 -5.72 13.44
N HIS A 218 -11.43 -5.28 12.46
CA HIS A 218 -10.46 -6.09 11.75
C HIS A 218 -9.09 -5.40 11.75
N GLU A 219 -8.02 -6.16 11.92
CA GLU A 219 -6.63 -5.67 11.98
C GLU A 219 -6.19 -4.85 10.76
N ARG A 220 -6.88 -5.03 9.62
CA ARG A 220 -6.62 -4.35 8.35
C ARG A 220 -7.79 -3.48 7.88
N GLY A 221 -8.60 -2.97 8.81
CA GLY A 221 -9.78 -2.18 8.46
C GLY A 221 -9.46 -1.00 7.55
N PHE A 222 -8.44 -0.21 7.88
CA PHE A 222 -8.03 0.93 7.07
C PHE A 222 -7.41 0.53 5.73
N VAL A 223 -6.63 -0.55 5.72
CA VAL A 223 -6.08 -1.11 4.48
C VAL A 223 -7.19 -1.52 3.51
N MET A 224 -8.24 -2.15 4.01
CA MET A 224 -9.42 -2.49 3.19
C MET A 224 -10.12 -1.25 2.67
N ASP A 225 -10.29 -0.23 3.51
CA ASP A 225 -10.90 1.04 3.13
C ASP A 225 -10.15 1.70 1.97
N ILE A 226 -8.83 1.77 2.06
CA ILE A 226 -7.98 2.37 1.02
C ILE A 226 -7.97 1.51 -0.26
N ALA A 227 -7.86 0.19 -0.13
CA ALA A 227 -7.90 -0.72 -1.28
C ALA A 227 -9.23 -0.62 -2.06
N ASP A 228 -10.34 -0.46 -1.36
CA ASP A 228 -11.66 -0.36 -1.96
C ASP A 228 -11.88 0.94 -2.75
N LEU A 229 -11.05 1.98 -2.57
CA LEU A 229 -11.11 3.20 -3.39
C LEU A 229 -10.89 2.89 -4.88
N TYR A 230 -10.09 1.87 -5.19
CA TYR A 230 -9.65 1.56 -6.56
C TYR A 230 -10.28 0.30 -7.14
N LYS A 231 -11.05 -0.44 -6.33
CA LYS A 231 -11.62 -1.74 -6.70
C LYS A 231 -12.54 -1.67 -7.92
N VAL A 232 -13.44 -0.70 -7.97
CA VAL A 232 -14.42 -0.57 -9.06
C VAL A 232 -13.75 0.02 -10.32
N GLU A 233 -12.88 1.00 -10.14
CA GLU A 233 -12.23 1.71 -11.26
C GLU A 233 -11.16 0.86 -11.95
N ILE A 234 -10.42 0.05 -11.19
CA ILE A 234 -9.24 -0.66 -11.70
C ILE A 234 -9.34 -2.16 -11.44
N GLY A 235 -9.65 -2.56 -10.21
CA GLY A 235 -9.57 -3.95 -9.79
C GLY A 235 -10.53 -4.87 -10.53
N ILE A 236 -11.78 -4.47 -10.68
CA ILE A 236 -12.80 -5.25 -11.37
C ILE A 236 -12.52 -5.34 -12.88
N PRO A 237 -12.28 -4.22 -13.61
CA PRO A 237 -11.91 -4.28 -15.02
C PRO A 237 -10.72 -5.19 -15.30
N VAL A 238 -9.62 -5.02 -14.58
CA VAL A 238 -8.41 -5.83 -14.78
C VAL A 238 -8.64 -7.30 -14.46
N ALA A 239 -9.44 -7.63 -13.45
CA ALA A 239 -9.76 -9.01 -13.12
C ALA A 239 -10.53 -9.70 -14.25
N PHE A 240 -11.50 -9.01 -14.86
CA PHE A 240 -12.23 -9.56 -16.01
C PHE A 240 -11.39 -9.61 -17.28
N GLU A 241 -10.50 -8.66 -17.51
CA GLU A 241 -9.51 -8.72 -18.61
C GLU A 241 -8.56 -9.92 -18.46
N ALA A 242 -8.13 -10.22 -17.23
CA ALA A 242 -7.32 -11.39 -16.94
C ALA A 242 -8.12 -12.68 -17.18
N ALA A 243 -9.36 -12.75 -16.68
CA ALA A 243 -10.23 -13.91 -16.84
C ALA A 243 -10.56 -14.20 -18.31
N ALA A 244 -10.66 -13.16 -19.15
CA ALA A 244 -10.89 -13.31 -20.59
C ALA A 244 -9.71 -13.95 -21.34
N GLN A 245 -8.50 -13.96 -20.76
CA GLN A 245 -7.32 -14.62 -21.34
C GLN A 245 -7.29 -16.13 -21.05
N GLY A 246 -8.15 -16.64 -20.18
CA GLY A 246 -8.27 -18.05 -19.82
C GLY A 246 -7.99 -18.34 -18.37
N ASP A 247 -8.05 -19.62 -17.99
CA ASP A 247 -7.86 -20.09 -16.60
C ASP A 247 -6.38 -20.40 -16.28
N GLU A 248 -5.55 -20.61 -17.28
CA GLU A 248 -4.13 -20.91 -17.09
C GLU A 248 -3.41 -19.69 -16.50
N ASP A 249 -2.88 -19.84 -15.28
CA ASP A 249 -2.18 -18.78 -14.52
C ASP A 249 -2.98 -17.46 -14.41
N VAL A 250 -4.31 -17.51 -14.25
CA VAL A 250 -5.14 -16.30 -14.15
C VAL A 250 -4.68 -15.35 -13.03
N ASP A 251 -4.15 -15.87 -11.95
CA ASP A 251 -3.58 -15.09 -10.84
C ASP A 251 -2.34 -14.32 -11.26
N GLY A 252 -1.43 -14.97 -12.00
CA GLY A 252 -0.24 -14.33 -12.55
C GLY A 252 -0.56 -13.28 -13.60
N VAL A 253 -1.53 -13.59 -14.49
CA VAL A 253 -2.02 -12.64 -15.49
C VAL A 253 -2.61 -11.41 -14.80
N THR A 254 -3.50 -11.60 -13.83
CA THR A 254 -4.12 -10.51 -13.06
C THR A 254 -3.06 -9.61 -12.43
N ARG A 255 -2.03 -10.19 -11.82
CA ARG A 255 -0.93 -9.45 -11.20
C ARG A 255 -0.13 -8.63 -12.19
N ARG A 256 0.23 -9.23 -13.34
CA ARG A 256 0.98 -8.51 -14.38
C ARG A 256 0.18 -7.31 -14.91
N LEU A 257 -1.09 -7.51 -15.22
CA LEU A 257 -1.97 -6.44 -15.69
C LEU A 257 -2.14 -5.34 -14.64
N LEU A 258 -2.36 -5.70 -13.37
CA LEU A 258 -2.46 -4.73 -12.27
C LEU A 258 -1.18 -3.94 -12.08
N ARG A 259 -0.01 -4.59 -12.08
CA ARG A 259 1.27 -3.90 -11.98
C ARG A 259 1.42 -2.85 -13.06
N ASP A 260 1.07 -3.20 -14.29
CA ASP A 260 1.16 -2.29 -15.43
C ASP A 260 0.16 -1.13 -15.31
N HIS A 261 -1.03 -1.37 -14.75
CA HIS A 261 -2.00 -0.31 -14.44
C HIS A 261 -1.53 0.60 -13.31
N ILE A 262 -1.00 0.03 -12.23
CA ILE A 262 -0.48 0.78 -11.07
C ILE A 262 0.64 1.73 -11.51
N ASN A 263 1.57 1.23 -12.32
CA ASN A 263 2.69 2.03 -12.82
C ASN A 263 2.23 3.13 -13.80
N ARG A 264 1.41 2.78 -14.78
CA ARG A 264 0.95 3.74 -15.81
C ARG A 264 0.09 4.86 -15.24
N LYS A 265 -0.73 4.58 -14.23
CA LYS A 265 -1.65 5.56 -13.62
C LYS A 265 -1.07 6.26 -12.38
N GLY A 266 0.17 5.97 -12.00
CA GLY A 266 0.78 6.54 -10.80
C GLY A 266 -0.02 6.26 -9.53
N LEU A 267 -0.57 5.05 -9.40
CA LEU A 267 -1.52 4.72 -8.34
C LEU A 267 -0.95 4.88 -6.94
N LEU A 268 0.35 4.59 -6.74
CA LEU A 268 0.99 4.79 -5.44
C LEU A 268 0.92 6.26 -5.00
N LYS A 269 1.24 7.17 -5.91
CA LYS A 269 1.16 8.61 -5.64
C LYS A 269 -0.27 9.03 -5.32
N ARG A 270 -1.23 8.61 -6.15
CA ARG A 270 -2.66 8.86 -5.91
C ARG A 270 -3.12 8.31 -4.56
N CYS A 271 -2.67 7.12 -4.18
CA CYS A 271 -3.01 6.51 -2.90
C CYS A 271 -2.50 7.34 -1.70
N VAL A 272 -1.27 7.87 -1.79
CA VAL A 272 -0.71 8.78 -0.78
C VAL A 272 -1.52 10.08 -0.70
N GLU A 273 -1.84 10.68 -1.84
CA GLU A 273 -2.64 11.90 -1.93
C GLU A 273 -4.05 11.68 -1.35
N ASP A 274 -4.69 10.57 -1.69
CA ASP A 274 -6.02 10.20 -1.17
C ASP A 274 -6.01 10.01 0.35
N VAL A 275 -4.98 9.36 0.92
CA VAL A 275 -4.85 9.22 2.38
C VAL A 275 -4.66 10.59 3.06
N LYS A 276 -3.80 11.45 2.52
CA LYS A 276 -3.59 12.80 3.04
C LYS A 276 -4.86 13.64 3.00
N GLU A 277 -5.57 13.62 1.88
CA GLU A 277 -6.83 14.34 1.73
C GLU A 277 -7.90 13.85 2.70
N LEU A 278 -8.05 12.52 2.86
CA LEU A 278 -9.03 11.92 3.76
C LEU A 278 -8.78 12.24 5.23
N LEU A 279 -7.51 12.33 5.65
CA LEU A 279 -7.14 12.51 7.05
C LEU A 279 -6.80 13.97 7.42
N LEU A 280 -6.30 14.75 6.48
CA LEU A 280 -5.85 16.14 6.70
C LEU A 280 -6.66 17.18 5.93
N GLY A 281 -7.57 16.74 5.03
CA GLY A 281 -8.35 17.64 4.17
C GLY A 281 -7.54 18.25 3.01
N ASP A 282 -6.26 17.94 2.87
CA ASP A 282 -5.38 18.47 1.82
C ASP A 282 -4.47 17.37 1.26
N PRO A 283 -4.60 17.00 -0.03
CA PRO A 283 -3.77 15.98 -0.66
C PRO A 283 -2.28 16.36 -0.73
N LYS A 284 -1.97 17.66 -0.69
CA LYS A 284 -0.61 18.20 -0.73
C LYS A 284 -0.04 18.53 0.65
N ALA A 285 -0.77 18.22 1.72
CA ALA A 285 -0.29 18.50 3.07
C ALA A 285 1.12 17.93 3.27
N ALA A 286 2.06 18.80 3.65
CA ALA A 286 3.39 18.38 4.01
C ALA A 286 3.32 17.54 5.30
N VAL A 287 3.89 16.35 5.26
CA VAL A 287 4.13 15.56 6.46
C VAL A 287 5.55 15.91 6.88
N GLU A 288 5.68 16.93 7.74
CA GLU A 288 6.98 17.38 8.22
C GLU A 288 7.63 16.28 9.06
N GLU A 289 8.88 15.98 8.75
CA GLU A 289 9.74 15.16 9.58
C GLU A 289 10.26 16.03 10.71
N LYS A 290 9.92 15.67 11.95
CA LYS A 290 10.55 16.26 13.14
C LYS A 290 11.57 15.27 13.65
N ASP A 291 12.83 15.70 13.69
CA ASP A 291 13.91 14.92 14.29
C ASP A 291 13.86 14.96 15.82
N GLU A 292 13.12 15.89 16.40
CA GLU A 292 13.01 16.08 17.84
C GLU A 292 11.77 15.40 18.40
N VAL A 293 11.98 14.60 19.44
CA VAL A 293 10.91 13.98 20.23
C VAL A 293 10.45 14.99 21.28
N GLY A 294 9.26 15.56 21.14
CA GLY A 294 8.64 16.37 22.17
C GLY A 294 8.07 15.50 23.29
N LEU A 295 8.17 15.95 24.53
CA LEU A 295 7.49 15.33 25.66
C LEU A 295 6.10 15.94 25.83
N VAL A 296 5.12 15.10 26.19
CA VAL A 296 3.76 15.57 26.48
C VAL A 296 3.67 15.86 27.97
N GLY A 297 3.48 17.13 28.32
CA GLY A 297 3.25 17.53 29.71
C GLY A 297 1.82 17.28 30.18
N ASP A 298 1.56 17.46 31.48
CA ASP A 298 0.28 17.15 32.15
C ASP A 298 -0.96 17.83 31.57
N ARG A 299 -0.78 18.89 30.78
CA ARG A 299 -1.87 19.62 30.10
C ARG A 299 -1.94 19.35 28.59
N GLY A 300 -1.25 18.30 28.11
CA GLY A 300 -1.18 17.99 26.69
C GLY A 300 -0.34 18.95 25.83
N LEU A 301 0.39 19.86 26.47
CA LEU A 301 1.33 20.76 25.80
C LEU A 301 2.65 20.01 25.53
N LEU A 302 3.18 20.18 24.32
CA LEU A 302 4.50 19.67 23.98
C LEU A 302 5.54 20.47 24.76
N LEU A 303 6.38 19.75 25.52
CA LEU A 303 7.55 20.28 26.19
C LEU A 303 8.76 19.98 25.31
N GLU A 304 9.77 20.87 25.35
CA GLU A 304 11.05 20.59 24.70
C GLU A 304 11.65 19.30 25.28
N ALA A 305 12.18 18.46 24.40
CA ALA A 305 12.88 17.25 24.83
C ALA A 305 14.13 17.66 25.65
N GLY A 306 14.37 16.96 26.74
CA GLY A 306 15.60 17.15 27.51
C GLY A 306 16.83 16.80 26.66
N HIS A 307 17.98 17.45 26.96
CA HIS A 307 19.24 17.11 26.33
C HIS A 307 19.61 15.64 26.61
N ASN A 308 19.95 14.91 25.55
CA ASN A 308 20.44 13.55 25.68
C ASN A 308 21.92 13.58 26.12
N TYR A 309 22.18 13.36 27.38
CA TYR A 309 23.54 13.28 27.93
C TYR A 309 24.27 11.97 27.62
N GLY A 310 23.67 11.08 26.83
CA GLY A 310 24.22 9.75 26.55
C GLY A 310 25.53 9.72 25.74
N TYR A 311 25.99 10.84 25.21
CA TYR A 311 27.26 10.94 24.50
C TYR A 311 28.50 11.16 25.39
N GLU A 312 28.32 11.42 26.68
CA GLU A 312 29.42 11.67 27.61
C GLU A 312 29.79 10.47 28.49
N VAL A 313 29.11 9.33 28.33
CA VAL A 313 29.47 8.12 29.07
C VAL A 313 30.52 7.33 28.29
N VAL A 314 31.78 7.58 28.58
CA VAL A 314 32.91 6.72 28.17
C VAL A 314 32.89 5.50 29.09
N TRP A 315 32.63 4.32 28.55
CA TRP A 315 32.71 3.02 29.23
C TRP A 315 34.15 2.54 29.27
#